data_cbaa21a539d463a954ad1121aa5b3db9
#
_entry.id   cbaa21a539d463a954ad1121aa5b3db9
#
_cell.length_a   1.000
_cell.length_b   1.000
_cell.length_c   1.000
_cell.angle_alpha   90.00
_cell.angle_beta   90.00
_cell.angle_gamma   90.00
#
_symmetry.space_group_name_H-M   'P 1'
#
loop_
_entity.id
_entity.type
_entity.pdbx_description
1 polymer ?
#
loop_
_entity_poly.entity_id
_entity_poly.type
_entity_poly.pdbx_seq_one_letter_code
_entity_poly.pdbx_strand_id
1 'polypeptide(L)'
;MSNLVRFGVSLEEDLLKKFDRHIKQHKYTNRSEAVRDLIREELVKKEWTENREVTGAITLVYDHHTRELVNKVLDVQHDYHNYILSTQHIHLDHHNCFEIIVTRGKAKDVEELYLKLKSIKSVKHAGFMMATKGKDLA
;
A
#
# COMPACT_ATOMS: atom_id res chain seq x y z
N MET A 1 25.15 6.58 7.53
CA MET A 1 24.36 6.48 8.78
C MET A 1 23.91 7.85 9.22
N SER A 2 22.65 8.01 9.55
CA SER A 2 22.16 9.27 10.11
C SER A 2 22.42 9.32 11.61
N ASN A 3 22.74 10.49 12.13
CA ASN A 3 22.94 10.70 13.55
C ASN A 3 21.59 10.85 14.26
N LEU A 4 21.46 10.26 15.44
CA LEU A 4 20.29 10.45 16.28
C LEU A 4 20.31 11.83 16.90
N VAL A 5 19.20 12.54 16.78
CA VAL A 5 19.00 13.85 17.39
C VAL A 5 17.80 13.75 18.35
N ARG A 6 17.92 14.34 19.52
CA ARG A 6 16.83 14.41 20.51
C ARG A 6 16.15 15.76 20.42
N PHE A 7 14.83 15.75 20.51
CA PHE A 7 14.03 16.97 20.60
C PHE A 7 12.85 16.75 21.54
N GLY A 8 12.25 17.82 22.02
CA GLY A 8 11.09 17.77 22.90
C GLY A 8 9.85 18.31 22.22
N VAL A 9 8.69 17.83 22.67
CA VAL A 9 7.38 18.29 22.20
C VAL A 9 6.50 18.61 23.39
N SER A 10 5.81 19.76 23.34
CA SER A 10 4.82 20.14 24.32
C SER A 10 3.42 19.85 23.78
N LEU A 11 2.62 19.12 24.55
CA LEU A 11 1.24 18.75 24.20
C LEU A 11 0.31 19.06 25.37
N GLU A 12 -0.93 19.32 25.06
CA GLU A 12 -1.99 19.35 26.06
C GLU A 12 -2.12 17.98 26.73
N GLU A 13 -2.46 17.98 28.02
CA GLU A 13 -2.52 16.75 28.81
C GLU A 13 -3.47 15.71 28.20
N ASP A 14 -4.64 16.13 27.74
CA ASP A 14 -5.62 15.23 27.14
C ASP A 14 -5.15 14.62 25.82
N LEU A 15 -4.42 15.41 25.02
CA LEU A 15 -3.84 14.92 23.77
C LEU A 15 -2.75 13.88 24.05
N LEU A 16 -1.90 14.14 25.04
CA LEU A 16 -0.87 13.19 25.44
C LEU A 16 -1.48 11.87 25.95
N LYS A 17 -2.54 11.92 26.73
CA LYS A 17 -3.27 10.72 27.19
C LYS A 17 -3.79 9.89 26.01
N LYS A 18 -4.32 10.54 24.98
CA LYS A 18 -4.78 9.88 23.76
C LYS A 18 -3.61 9.24 23.00
N PHE A 19 -2.49 9.93 22.91
CA PHE A 19 -1.29 9.41 22.27
C PHE A 19 -0.74 8.21 23.04
N ASP A 20 -0.66 8.24 24.34
CA ASP A 20 -0.17 7.12 25.16
C ASP A 20 -1.08 5.88 25.01
N ARG A 21 -2.40 6.07 24.86
CA ARG A 21 -3.33 4.97 24.55
C ARG A 21 -3.04 4.38 23.16
N HIS A 22 -2.80 5.23 22.18
CA HIS A 22 -2.44 4.81 20.82
C HIS A 22 -1.15 3.95 20.84
N ILE A 23 -0.13 4.41 21.57
CA ILE A 23 1.14 3.67 21.73
C ILE A 23 0.89 2.28 22.28
N LYS A 24 0.07 2.17 23.33
CA LYS A 24 -0.26 0.89 23.96
C LYS A 24 -1.04 -0.03 23.02
N GLN A 25 -2.06 0.51 22.34
CA GLN A 25 -2.90 -0.26 21.41
C GLN A 25 -2.10 -0.78 20.21
N HIS A 26 -1.16 0.01 19.69
CA HIS A 26 -0.32 -0.36 18.56
C HIS A 26 0.98 -1.05 18.96
N LYS A 27 1.15 -1.34 20.25
CA LYS A 27 2.29 -2.10 20.79
C LYS A 27 3.66 -1.46 20.51
N TYR A 28 3.72 -0.15 20.42
CA TYR A 28 5.00 0.54 20.35
C TYR A 28 5.76 0.42 21.67
N THR A 29 7.08 0.34 21.60
CA THR A 29 7.93 0.21 22.78
C THR A 29 7.96 1.49 23.62
N ASN A 30 7.91 2.65 22.96
CA ASN A 30 8.00 3.96 23.62
C ASN A 30 7.44 5.05 22.68
N ARG A 31 7.37 6.28 23.21
CA ARG A 31 6.87 7.43 22.45
C ARG A 31 7.72 7.74 21.22
N SER A 32 9.04 7.59 21.31
CA SER A 32 9.95 7.89 20.21
C SER A 32 9.70 6.97 19.00
N GLU A 33 9.45 5.69 19.23
CA GLU A 33 9.09 4.76 18.16
C GLU A 33 7.76 5.15 17.48
N ALA A 34 6.77 5.50 18.28
CA ALA A 34 5.46 5.94 17.74
C ALA A 34 5.58 7.23 16.93
N VAL A 35 6.37 8.20 17.39
CA VAL A 35 6.62 9.46 16.66
C VAL A 35 7.34 9.19 15.34
N ARG A 36 8.39 8.36 15.36
CA ARG A 36 9.09 7.97 14.13
C ARG A 36 8.14 7.36 13.10
N ASP A 37 7.29 6.46 13.55
CA ASP A 37 6.35 5.76 12.66
C ASP A 37 5.33 6.73 12.06
N LEU A 38 4.76 7.63 12.86
CA LEU A 38 3.86 8.68 12.38
C LEU A 38 4.52 9.58 11.33
N ILE A 39 5.77 9.96 11.56
CA ILE A 39 6.53 10.77 10.59
C ILE A 39 6.73 10.00 9.29
N ARG A 40 7.13 8.73 9.37
CA ARG A 40 7.32 7.88 8.19
C ARG A 40 6.02 7.70 7.40
N GLU A 41 4.91 7.46 8.08
CA GLU A 41 3.60 7.35 7.43
C GLU A 41 3.24 8.63 6.68
N GLU A 42 3.49 9.80 7.27
CA GLU A 42 3.22 11.07 6.61
C GLU A 42 4.13 11.29 5.39
N LEU A 43 5.40 10.92 5.49
CA LEU A 43 6.34 10.99 4.37
C LEU A 43 5.93 10.06 3.22
N VAL A 44 5.43 8.88 3.52
CA VAL A 44 4.91 7.95 2.49
C VAL A 44 3.72 8.57 1.77
N LYS A 45 2.75 9.14 2.51
CA LYS A 45 1.62 9.85 1.91
C LYS A 45 2.09 10.97 0.97
N LYS A 46 3.11 11.69 1.38
CA LYS A 46 3.70 12.78 0.59
C LYS A 46 4.33 12.27 -0.71
N GLU A 47 5.02 11.13 -0.67
CA GLU A 47 5.57 10.49 -1.87
C GLU A 47 4.46 10.24 -2.91
N TRP A 48 3.32 9.72 -2.49
CA TRP A 48 2.18 9.47 -3.37
C TRP A 48 1.55 10.75 -3.90
N THR A 49 1.36 11.75 -3.05
CA THR A 49 0.81 13.05 -3.44
C THR A 49 1.70 13.79 -4.44
N GLU A 50 3.01 13.70 -4.27
CA GLU A 50 3.99 14.34 -5.15
C GLU A 50 4.34 13.51 -6.39
N ASN A 51 3.66 12.42 -6.63
CA ASN A 51 3.90 11.53 -7.77
C ASN A 51 5.34 11.02 -7.85
N ARG A 52 5.91 10.65 -6.72
CA ARG A 52 7.24 10.04 -6.67
C ARG A 52 7.20 8.57 -7.07
N GLU A 53 8.37 7.98 -7.29
CA GLU A 53 8.48 6.55 -7.52
C GLU A 53 8.24 5.80 -6.22
N VAL A 54 7.25 4.93 -6.21
CA VAL A 54 6.76 4.19 -5.04
C VAL A 54 6.59 2.72 -5.34
N THR A 55 6.35 1.94 -4.31
CA THR A 55 5.87 0.55 -4.43
C THR A 55 4.48 0.44 -3.86
N GLY A 56 3.75 -0.57 -4.30
CA GLY A 56 2.43 -0.86 -3.80
C GLY A 56 2.03 -2.30 -4.09
N ALA A 57 0.93 -2.71 -3.50
CA ALA A 57 0.34 -4.02 -3.76
C ALA A 57 -1.13 -3.85 -4.10
N ILE A 58 -1.54 -4.47 -5.20
CA ILE A 58 -2.95 -4.53 -5.62
C ILE A 58 -3.44 -5.94 -5.37
N THR A 59 -4.59 -6.07 -4.76
CA THR A 59 -5.23 -7.37 -4.54
C THR A 59 -6.53 -7.43 -5.31
N LEU A 60 -6.80 -8.58 -5.92
CA LEU A 60 -8.02 -8.84 -6.66
C LEU A 60 -8.65 -10.14 -6.18
N VAL A 61 -9.97 -10.16 -6.10
CA VAL A 61 -10.76 -11.39 -5.92
C VAL A 61 -11.71 -11.50 -7.09
N TYR A 62 -11.65 -12.59 -7.82
CA TYR A 62 -12.52 -12.84 -8.98
C TYR A 62 -12.68 -14.32 -9.26
N ASP A 63 -13.71 -14.66 -10.06
CA ASP A 63 -13.94 -16.03 -10.52
C ASP A 63 -13.03 -16.32 -11.71
N HIS A 64 -12.06 -17.21 -11.49
CA HIS A 64 -11.09 -17.60 -12.52
C HIS A 64 -11.69 -18.45 -13.65
N HIS A 65 -12.93 -18.91 -13.55
CA HIS A 65 -13.61 -19.62 -14.62
C HIS A 65 -14.23 -18.68 -15.67
N THR A 66 -14.41 -17.41 -15.35
CA THR A 66 -14.92 -16.40 -16.28
C THR A 66 -13.82 -15.97 -17.22
N ARG A 67 -13.71 -16.63 -18.38
CA ARG A 67 -12.61 -16.42 -19.34
C ARG A 67 -12.46 -14.97 -19.78
N GLU A 68 -13.57 -14.31 -20.07
CA GLU A 68 -13.54 -12.89 -20.49
C GLU A 68 -12.92 -11.98 -19.42
N LEU A 69 -13.28 -12.20 -18.16
CA LEU A 69 -12.72 -11.47 -17.02
C LEU A 69 -11.22 -11.74 -16.89
N VAL A 70 -10.81 -12.99 -16.93
CA VAL A 70 -9.39 -13.38 -16.83
C VAL A 70 -8.58 -12.74 -17.96
N ASN A 71 -9.09 -12.74 -19.17
CA ASN A 71 -8.42 -12.12 -20.32
C ASN A 71 -8.28 -10.60 -20.14
N LYS A 72 -9.29 -9.92 -19.64
CA LYS A 72 -9.21 -8.47 -19.34
C LYS A 72 -8.20 -8.14 -18.27
N VAL A 73 -8.14 -8.95 -17.20
CA VAL A 73 -7.12 -8.79 -16.16
C VAL A 73 -5.72 -8.96 -16.73
N LEU A 74 -5.52 -9.97 -17.57
CA LEU A 74 -4.22 -10.21 -18.23
C LEU A 74 -3.85 -9.08 -19.18
N ASP A 75 -4.79 -8.59 -19.97
CA ASP A 75 -4.55 -7.50 -20.92
C ASP A 75 -4.10 -6.22 -20.20
N VAL A 76 -4.79 -5.84 -19.14
CA VAL A 76 -4.41 -4.67 -18.33
C VAL A 76 -3.00 -4.86 -17.75
N GLN A 77 -2.71 -6.03 -17.18
CA GLN A 77 -1.38 -6.31 -16.63
C GLN A 77 -0.31 -6.26 -17.72
N HIS A 78 -0.60 -6.75 -18.91
CA HIS A 78 0.32 -6.69 -20.03
C HIS A 78 0.62 -5.23 -20.43
N ASP A 79 -0.40 -4.39 -20.51
CA ASP A 79 -0.24 -2.97 -20.84
C ASP A 79 0.58 -2.21 -19.79
N TYR A 80 0.55 -2.67 -18.54
CA TYR A 80 1.26 -2.06 -17.42
C TYR A 80 2.45 -2.90 -16.94
N HIS A 81 2.99 -3.79 -17.77
CA HIS A 81 4.05 -4.72 -17.36
C HIS A 81 5.29 -4.01 -16.78
N ASN A 82 5.60 -2.80 -17.24
CA ASN A 82 6.74 -2.02 -16.73
C ASN A 82 6.59 -1.61 -15.26
N TYR A 83 5.36 -1.62 -14.74
CA TYR A 83 5.04 -1.24 -13.36
C TYR A 83 4.84 -2.44 -12.44
N ILE A 84 4.90 -3.65 -12.98
CA ILE A 84 4.62 -4.89 -12.24
C ILE A 84 5.94 -5.62 -11.98
N LEU A 85 6.26 -5.83 -10.70
CA LEU A 85 7.44 -6.59 -10.27
C LEU A 85 7.17 -8.08 -10.24
N SER A 86 6.01 -8.47 -9.73
CA SER A 86 5.59 -9.88 -9.62
C SER A 86 4.09 -9.97 -9.39
N THR A 87 3.56 -11.15 -9.67
CA THR A 87 2.16 -11.48 -9.35
C THR A 87 2.12 -12.84 -8.67
N GLN A 88 1.17 -13.00 -7.76
CA GLN A 88 0.88 -14.27 -7.12
C GLN A 88 -0.61 -14.57 -7.25
N HIS A 89 -0.93 -15.77 -7.73
CA HIS A 89 -2.30 -16.21 -7.98
C HIS A 89 -2.60 -17.40 -7.08
N ILE A 90 -3.60 -17.27 -6.24
CA ILE A 90 -3.97 -18.27 -5.25
C ILE A 90 -5.44 -18.66 -5.47
N HIS A 91 -5.70 -19.96 -5.60
CA HIS A 91 -7.05 -20.46 -5.63
C HIS A 91 -7.58 -20.57 -4.20
N LEU A 92 -8.63 -19.80 -3.89
CA LEU A 92 -9.27 -19.82 -2.57
C LEU A 92 -10.26 -20.97 -2.44
N ASP A 93 -11.03 -21.18 -3.49
CA ASP A 93 -12.01 -22.27 -3.60
C ASP A 93 -12.22 -22.62 -5.08
N HIS A 94 -13.23 -23.40 -5.38
CA HIS A 94 -13.50 -23.86 -6.76
C HIS A 94 -13.78 -22.70 -7.74
N HIS A 95 -14.35 -21.61 -7.26
CA HIS A 95 -14.73 -20.47 -8.12
C HIS A 95 -13.85 -19.25 -7.95
N ASN A 96 -13.33 -19.01 -6.76
CA ASN A 96 -12.65 -17.76 -6.43
C ASN A 96 -11.15 -17.90 -6.38
N CYS A 97 -10.47 -16.91 -6.94
CA CYS A 97 -9.03 -16.75 -6.77
C CYS A 97 -8.71 -15.39 -6.13
N PHE A 98 -7.57 -15.36 -5.50
CA PHE A 98 -6.96 -14.17 -4.91
C PHE A 98 -5.66 -13.90 -5.64
N GLU A 99 -5.55 -12.74 -6.26
CA GLU A 99 -4.34 -12.35 -6.97
C GLU A 99 -3.69 -11.15 -6.27
N ILE A 100 -2.37 -11.23 -6.07
CA ILE A 100 -1.57 -10.16 -5.51
C ILE A 100 -0.64 -9.66 -6.61
N ILE A 101 -0.70 -8.37 -6.91
CA ILE A 101 0.13 -7.72 -7.92
C ILE A 101 1.05 -6.74 -7.21
N VAL A 102 2.34 -7.02 -7.21
CA VAL A 102 3.37 -6.16 -6.60
C VAL A 102 3.83 -5.15 -7.65
N THR A 103 3.74 -3.88 -7.32
CA THR A 103 3.95 -2.78 -8.25
C THR A 103 5.09 -1.87 -7.85
N ARG A 104 5.68 -1.22 -8.84
CA ARG A 104 6.69 -0.18 -8.67
C ARG A 104 6.60 0.80 -9.84
N GLY A 105 6.63 2.08 -9.54
CA GLY A 105 6.59 3.14 -10.54
C GLY A 105 6.18 4.45 -9.92
N LYS A 106 5.93 5.46 -10.76
CA LYS A 106 5.39 6.72 -10.29
C LYS A 106 4.00 6.51 -9.72
N ALA A 107 3.71 7.18 -8.61
CA ALA A 107 2.47 6.98 -7.84
C ALA A 107 1.20 7.03 -8.70
N LYS A 108 1.09 8.01 -9.60
CA LYS A 108 -0.08 8.16 -10.48
C LYS A 108 -0.24 6.99 -11.45
N ASP A 109 0.86 6.45 -11.97
CA ASP A 109 0.82 5.32 -12.90
C ASP A 109 0.38 4.04 -12.18
N VAL A 110 0.89 3.81 -10.99
CA VAL A 110 0.51 2.66 -10.16
C VAL A 110 -0.96 2.76 -9.74
N GLU A 111 -1.40 3.95 -9.34
CA GLU A 111 -2.79 4.21 -8.99
C GLU A 111 -3.74 4.00 -10.19
N GLU A 112 -3.34 4.44 -11.37
CA GLU A 112 -4.11 4.22 -12.60
C GLU A 112 -4.26 2.72 -12.91
N LEU A 113 -3.20 1.95 -12.76
CA LEU A 113 -3.25 0.49 -12.90
C LEU A 113 -4.28 -0.11 -11.93
N TYR A 114 -4.26 0.29 -10.66
CA TYR A 114 -5.24 -0.16 -9.68
C TYR A 114 -6.67 0.18 -10.12
N LEU A 115 -6.92 1.42 -10.53
CA LEU A 115 -8.25 1.87 -10.94
C LEU A 115 -8.74 1.11 -12.18
N LYS A 116 -7.87 0.83 -13.14
CA LYS A 116 -8.23 0.03 -14.31
C LYS A 116 -8.60 -1.39 -13.95
N LEU A 117 -7.84 -2.04 -13.08
CA LEU A 117 -8.15 -3.39 -12.62
C LEU A 117 -9.45 -3.43 -11.81
N LYS A 118 -9.64 -2.46 -10.92
CA LYS A 118 -10.86 -2.35 -10.11
C LYS A 118 -12.11 -2.14 -10.98
N SER A 119 -11.98 -1.43 -12.09
CA SER A 119 -13.11 -1.12 -12.98
C SER A 119 -13.56 -2.30 -13.85
N ILE A 120 -12.80 -3.37 -13.93
CA ILE A 120 -13.16 -4.55 -14.72
C ILE A 120 -14.45 -5.16 -14.15
N LYS A 121 -15.45 -5.29 -15.02
CA LYS A 121 -16.73 -5.88 -14.64
C LYS A 121 -16.52 -7.30 -14.11
N SER A 122 -17.20 -7.60 -13.01
CA SER A 122 -17.19 -8.91 -12.33
C SER A 122 -15.93 -9.18 -11.49
N VAL A 123 -15.02 -8.24 -11.33
CA VAL A 123 -14.06 -8.28 -10.22
C VAL A 123 -14.87 -8.09 -8.93
N LYS A 124 -14.81 -9.08 -8.05
CA LYS A 124 -15.63 -9.09 -6.83
C LYS A 124 -15.10 -8.12 -5.79
N HIS A 125 -13.77 -7.98 -5.70
CA HIS A 125 -13.12 -7.09 -4.77
C HIS A 125 -11.76 -6.67 -5.32
N ALA A 126 -11.39 -5.43 -5.10
CA ALA A 126 -10.06 -4.91 -5.38
C ALA A 126 -9.58 -4.08 -4.19
N GLY A 127 -8.39 -4.38 -3.72
CA GLY A 127 -7.72 -3.67 -2.64
C GLY A 127 -6.43 -3.05 -3.12
N PHE A 128 -6.00 -1.98 -2.46
CA PHE A 128 -4.75 -1.30 -2.81
C PHE A 128 -4.00 -0.90 -1.55
N MET A 129 -2.76 -1.30 -1.46
CA MET A 129 -1.85 -0.89 -0.40
C MET A 129 -0.78 0.02 -0.97
N MET A 130 -0.79 1.29 -0.55
CA MET A 130 0.23 2.26 -0.88
C MET A 130 1.42 2.06 0.04
N ALA A 131 2.58 1.77 -0.54
CA ALA A 131 3.81 1.53 0.20
C ALA A 131 4.92 2.48 -0.30
N THR A 132 6.15 2.17 0.01
CA THR A 132 7.30 3.01 -0.27
C THR A 132 8.49 2.14 -0.63
N LYS A 133 9.46 2.70 -1.33
CA LYS A 133 10.75 2.04 -1.54
C LYS A 133 11.64 2.10 -0.29
N GLY A 134 11.26 2.89 0.70
CA GLY A 134 12.00 3.04 1.96
C GLY A 134 13.27 3.90 1.87
N LYS A 135 13.61 4.40 0.70
CA LYS A 135 14.88 5.10 0.45
C LYS A 135 15.07 6.36 1.30
N ASP A 136 14.01 7.14 1.46
CA ASP A 136 14.05 8.44 2.13
C ASP A 136 13.39 8.41 3.51
N LEU A 137 13.29 7.25 4.14
CA LEU A 137 12.63 7.05 5.44
C LEU A 137 13.61 6.68 6.58
N ALA A 138 14.86 6.92 6.37
CA ALA A 138 15.89 6.53 7.35
C ALA A 138 15.73 7.21 8.69
#